data_aeb4422bdafe6a6c47942e1af4cac167
#
_entry.id   aeb4422bdafe6a6c47942e1af4cac167
#
_cell.length_a   1.000
_cell.length_b   1.000
_cell.length_c   1.000
_cell.angle_alpha   90.00
_cell.angle_beta   90.00
_cell.angle_gamma   90.00
#
_symmetry.space_group_name_H-M   'P 1'
#
loop_
_entity.id
_entity.type
_entity.pdbx_description
1 polymer ?
#
loop_
_entity_poly.entity_id
_entity_poly.type
_entity_poly.pdbx_seq_one_letter_code
_entity_poly.pdbx_strand_id
1 'polypeptide(L)'
;FTKEDISKYLSWAIEMRRRVKEQLKRIGGMEFWDTNFSYIDKETQEETFVSVPEERGSNLIEDAPLAPGTCYTATCDGDKVSLIKVEVITMQGNGKLTVSGTSSAEVKEDIRNTYNYIRANESSILSQKHSLMRLDITVQVTALLGTTQVSGIGSAVFAAIVSSVFGRNLKPALGIIGNISIGGAIVRATNFSDRVSLLSENGAKR
;
A
#
# COMPACT_ATOMS: atom_id res chain seq x y z
N PHE A 1 19.26 -21.56 -35.08
CA PHE A 1 19.12 -20.28 -34.40
C PHE A 1 20.48 -19.75 -34.02
N THR A 2 20.80 -18.56 -34.50
CA THR A 2 22.05 -17.88 -34.17
C THR A 2 21.91 -17.07 -32.88
N LYS A 3 23.05 -16.63 -32.29
CA LYS A 3 23.03 -15.71 -31.12
C LYS A 3 22.19 -14.42 -31.42
N GLU A 4 22.28 -13.95 -32.67
CA GLU A 4 21.54 -12.77 -33.12
C GLU A 4 20.02 -13.01 -33.15
N ASP A 5 19.59 -14.21 -33.58
CA ASP A 5 18.18 -14.58 -33.59
C ASP A 5 17.61 -14.61 -32.15
N ILE A 6 18.37 -15.21 -31.22
CA ILE A 6 17.96 -15.28 -29.80
C ILE A 6 17.87 -13.88 -29.20
N SER A 7 18.86 -13.02 -29.46
CA SER A 7 18.83 -11.63 -28.98
C SER A 7 17.65 -10.84 -29.53
N LYS A 8 17.34 -11.06 -30.83
CA LYS A 8 16.17 -10.41 -31.46
C LYS A 8 14.84 -10.88 -30.88
N TYR A 9 14.70 -12.18 -30.66
CA TYR A 9 13.48 -12.74 -30.04
C TYR A 9 13.34 -12.31 -28.57
N LEU A 10 14.43 -12.27 -27.81
CA LEU A 10 14.42 -11.75 -26.43
C LEU A 10 14.01 -10.28 -26.39
N SER A 11 14.59 -9.45 -27.26
CA SER A 11 14.23 -8.02 -27.35
C SER A 11 12.77 -7.84 -27.71
N TRP A 12 12.25 -8.65 -28.63
CA TRP A 12 10.82 -8.62 -28.99
C TRP A 12 9.93 -9.09 -27.84
N ALA A 13 10.30 -10.15 -27.12
CA ALA A 13 9.55 -10.65 -25.96
C ALA A 13 9.50 -9.61 -24.83
N ILE A 14 10.62 -8.94 -24.57
CA ILE A 14 10.71 -7.84 -23.60
C ILE A 14 9.79 -6.69 -23.99
N GLU A 15 9.80 -6.27 -25.25
CA GLU A 15 8.94 -5.18 -25.74
C GLU A 15 7.45 -5.55 -25.67
N MET A 16 7.08 -6.79 -26.04
CA MET A 16 5.70 -7.26 -25.93
C MET A 16 5.24 -7.31 -24.48
N ARG A 17 6.10 -7.78 -23.58
CA ARG A 17 5.80 -7.77 -22.13
C ARG A 17 5.58 -6.36 -21.63
N ARG A 18 6.42 -5.39 -22.03
CA ARG A 18 6.26 -3.98 -21.65
C ARG A 18 4.92 -3.42 -22.12
N ARG A 19 4.50 -3.69 -23.35
CA ARG A 19 3.22 -3.26 -23.90
C ARG A 19 2.03 -3.85 -23.16
N VAL A 20 2.08 -5.16 -22.87
CA VAL A 20 1.03 -5.83 -22.08
C VAL A 20 0.97 -5.23 -20.66
N LYS A 21 2.12 -4.96 -20.05
CA LYS A 21 2.23 -4.31 -18.74
C LYS A 21 1.57 -2.93 -18.72
N GLU A 22 1.84 -2.10 -19.72
CA GLU A 22 1.22 -0.78 -19.83
C GLU A 22 -0.30 -0.87 -20.03
N GLN A 23 -0.78 -1.85 -20.80
CA GLN A 23 -2.22 -2.07 -20.97
C GLN A 23 -2.89 -2.55 -19.69
N LEU A 24 -2.28 -3.48 -18.95
CA LEU A 24 -2.79 -3.96 -17.67
C LEU A 24 -2.82 -2.85 -16.62
N LYS A 25 -1.81 -1.98 -16.57
CA LYS A 25 -1.84 -0.77 -15.72
C LYS A 25 -3.05 0.13 -16.03
N ARG A 26 -3.37 0.31 -17.31
CA ARG A 26 -4.51 1.14 -17.74
C ARG A 26 -5.86 0.57 -17.33
N ILE A 27 -5.98 -0.75 -17.23
CA ILE A 27 -7.22 -1.44 -16.82
C ILE A 27 -7.25 -1.79 -15.33
N GLY A 28 -6.24 -1.39 -14.55
CA GLY A 28 -6.17 -1.63 -13.09
C GLY A 28 -5.89 -3.08 -12.70
N GLY A 29 -5.35 -3.88 -13.62
CA GLY A 29 -4.93 -5.26 -13.34
C GLY A 29 -3.57 -5.31 -12.64
N MET A 30 -3.41 -6.25 -11.69
CA MET A 30 -2.12 -6.54 -11.07
C MET A 30 -1.26 -7.45 -11.97
N GLU A 31 0.05 -7.24 -11.87
CA GLU A 31 1.03 -8.05 -12.60
C GLU A 31 1.57 -9.16 -11.70
N PHE A 32 1.41 -10.40 -12.15
CA PHE A 32 2.14 -11.57 -11.67
C PHE A 32 3.09 -12.01 -12.77
N TRP A 33 4.25 -11.40 -12.86
CA TRP A 33 5.27 -11.81 -13.82
C TRP A 33 6.56 -12.07 -13.09
N ASP A 34 7.13 -13.22 -13.36
CA ASP A 34 8.47 -13.53 -12.90
C ASP A 34 9.47 -12.59 -13.59
N THR A 35 10.31 -11.94 -12.83
CA THR A 35 11.25 -10.93 -13.33
C THR A 35 12.50 -11.52 -13.92
N ASN A 36 12.73 -12.81 -13.71
CA ASN A 36 13.91 -13.52 -14.16
C ASN A 36 13.53 -14.61 -15.15
N PHE A 37 14.22 -14.61 -16.30
CA PHE A 37 14.20 -15.72 -17.24
C PHE A 37 15.52 -16.47 -17.15
N SER A 38 15.48 -17.78 -17.11
CA SER A 38 16.66 -18.61 -17.31
C SER A 38 16.65 -19.26 -18.68
N TYR A 39 17.79 -19.39 -19.29
CA TYR A 39 18.01 -20.21 -20.47
C TYR A 39 19.34 -20.97 -20.35
N ILE A 40 19.38 -22.15 -20.94
CA ILE A 40 20.63 -22.92 -21.01
C ILE A 40 21.40 -22.42 -22.21
N ASP A 41 22.59 -21.83 -21.98
CA ASP A 41 23.48 -21.43 -23.04
C ASP A 41 23.97 -22.71 -23.76
N LYS A 42 23.80 -22.78 -25.08
CA LYS A 42 24.11 -23.94 -25.86
C LYS A 42 25.62 -24.19 -26.00
N GLU A 43 26.44 -23.18 -25.80
CA GLU A 43 27.90 -23.29 -25.89
C GLU A 43 28.51 -23.70 -24.55
N THR A 44 28.05 -23.14 -23.45
CA THR A 44 28.60 -23.39 -22.10
C THR A 44 27.83 -24.46 -21.35
N GLN A 45 26.60 -24.82 -21.77
CA GLN A 45 25.65 -25.70 -21.06
C GLN A 45 25.33 -25.22 -19.66
N GLU A 46 25.58 -23.95 -19.34
CA GLU A 46 25.28 -23.34 -18.07
C GLU A 46 23.92 -22.62 -18.14
N GLU A 47 23.18 -22.66 -17.02
CA GLU A 47 21.95 -21.91 -16.88
C GLU A 47 22.27 -20.43 -16.63
N THR A 48 21.91 -19.60 -17.59
CA THR A 48 22.13 -18.16 -17.54
C THR A 48 20.84 -17.45 -17.21
N PHE A 49 20.87 -16.66 -16.16
CA PHE A 49 19.72 -15.84 -15.74
C PHE A 49 19.79 -14.47 -16.42
N VAL A 50 18.73 -14.15 -17.16
CA VAL A 50 18.55 -12.81 -17.70
C VAL A 50 17.50 -12.11 -16.84
N SER A 51 17.96 -11.19 -16.02
CA SER A 51 17.02 -10.27 -15.37
C SER A 51 16.49 -9.33 -16.45
N VAL A 52 15.18 -9.35 -16.66
CA VAL A 52 14.53 -8.28 -17.43
C VAL A 52 14.82 -6.99 -16.67
N PRO A 53 15.39 -5.96 -17.32
CA PRO A 53 15.49 -4.66 -16.70
C PRO A 53 14.06 -4.21 -16.42
N GLU A 54 13.56 -4.48 -15.24
CA GLU A 54 12.48 -3.68 -14.76
C GLU A 54 13.02 -2.26 -14.76
N GLU A 55 12.30 -1.34 -15.37
CA GLU A 55 12.25 -0.06 -14.74
C GLU A 55 11.94 -0.42 -13.29
N ARG A 56 12.94 -0.43 -12.42
CA ARG A 56 12.74 -0.50 -10.98
C ARG A 56 11.86 0.69 -10.73
N GLY A 57 10.54 0.41 -10.74
CA GLY A 57 9.54 1.39 -10.46
C GLY A 57 10.03 2.01 -9.17
N SER A 58 10.23 3.31 -9.16
CA SER A 58 10.59 4.04 -7.96
C SER A 58 9.83 3.41 -6.82
N ASN A 59 10.53 2.96 -5.78
CA ASN A 59 9.88 2.39 -4.61
C ASN A 59 8.67 3.27 -4.28
N LEU A 60 7.47 2.72 -4.40
CA LEU A 60 6.24 3.50 -4.21
C LEU A 60 6.10 3.93 -2.74
N ILE A 61 6.79 3.20 -1.86
CA ILE A 61 6.91 3.53 -0.44
C ILE A 61 8.23 4.28 -0.26
N GLU A 62 8.14 5.55 0.10
CA GLU A 62 9.29 6.40 0.29
C GLU A 62 10.09 6.01 1.56
N ASP A 63 11.41 5.91 1.44
CA ASP A 63 12.33 5.73 2.57
C ASP A 63 12.83 7.09 3.12
N ALA A 64 11.96 8.08 3.06
CA ALA A 64 12.19 9.41 3.58
C ALA A 64 11.19 9.72 4.70
N PRO A 65 11.48 10.66 5.61
CA PRO A 65 10.49 11.11 6.60
C PRO A 65 9.27 11.69 5.90
N LEU A 66 8.14 11.00 6.07
CA LEU A 66 6.85 11.44 5.55
C LEU A 66 6.24 12.51 6.45
N ALA A 67 5.30 13.29 5.93
CA ALA A 67 4.52 14.20 6.75
C ALA A 67 3.75 13.44 7.85
N PRO A 68 3.49 14.06 9.03
CA PRO A 68 2.60 13.47 10.03
C PRO A 68 1.26 13.12 9.40
N GLY A 69 0.70 11.98 9.77
CA GLY A 69 -0.57 11.50 9.24
C GLY A 69 -0.45 10.64 7.97
N THR A 70 0.74 10.37 7.48
CA THR A 70 0.95 9.51 6.30
C THR A 70 1.34 8.09 6.69
N CYS A 71 0.68 7.11 6.11
CA CYS A 71 0.92 5.68 6.35
C CYS A 71 0.67 4.85 5.08
N TYR A 72 1.38 3.74 4.94
CA TYR A 72 1.15 2.77 3.87
C TYR A 72 0.56 1.49 4.44
N THR A 73 -0.31 0.85 3.64
CA THR A 73 -0.90 -0.45 3.95
C THR A 73 -1.12 -1.26 2.67
N ALA A 74 -1.23 -2.56 2.82
CA ALA A 74 -1.66 -3.44 1.76
C ALA A 74 -2.99 -4.10 2.14
N THR A 75 -3.91 -4.13 1.19
CA THR A 75 -5.22 -4.75 1.31
C THR A 75 -5.38 -5.87 0.29
N CYS A 76 -6.37 -6.73 0.47
CA CYS A 76 -6.62 -7.85 -0.42
C CYS A 76 -8.12 -8.04 -0.64
N ASP A 77 -8.50 -8.29 -1.90
CA ASP A 77 -9.84 -8.70 -2.29
C ASP A 77 -9.73 -9.98 -3.14
N GLY A 78 -10.06 -11.11 -2.53
CA GLY A 78 -9.77 -12.42 -3.10
C GLY A 78 -8.26 -12.56 -3.33
N ASP A 79 -7.86 -12.77 -4.58
CA ASP A 79 -6.46 -12.92 -4.99
C ASP A 79 -5.79 -11.59 -5.40
N LYS A 80 -6.52 -10.48 -5.35
CA LYS A 80 -6.00 -9.17 -5.74
C LYS A 80 -5.52 -8.40 -4.53
N VAL A 81 -4.22 -8.10 -4.50
CA VAL A 81 -3.62 -7.26 -3.47
C VAL A 81 -3.48 -5.82 -3.97
N SER A 82 -3.73 -4.86 -3.11
CA SER A 82 -3.66 -3.43 -3.41
C SER A 82 -2.74 -2.71 -2.43
N LEU A 83 -1.88 -1.85 -2.95
CA LEU A 83 -1.03 -0.96 -2.14
C LEU A 83 -1.73 0.37 -1.97
N ILE A 84 -1.98 0.74 -0.72
CA ILE A 84 -2.75 1.92 -0.34
C ILE A 84 -1.87 2.90 0.45
N LYS A 85 -1.95 4.17 0.10
CA LYS A 85 -1.46 5.29 0.91
C LYS A 85 -2.65 5.90 1.64
N VAL A 86 -2.52 6.03 2.96
CA VAL A 86 -3.47 6.73 3.82
C VAL A 86 -2.84 8.04 4.26
N GLU A 87 -3.54 9.15 4.03
CA GLU A 87 -3.12 10.48 4.45
C GLU A 87 -4.20 11.11 5.33
N VAL A 88 -3.79 11.63 6.47
CA VAL A 88 -4.68 12.25 7.45
C VAL A 88 -4.23 13.65 7.75
N ILE A 89 -5.15 14.59 7.65
CA ILE A 89 -4.95 15.99 8.04
C ILE A 89 -5.89 16.31 9.18
N THR A 90 -5.37 16.97 10.21
CA THR A 90 -6.13 17.48 11.33
C THR A 90 -6.12 19.00 11.33
N MET A 91 -7.28 19.61 11.58
CA MET A 91 -7.45 21.07 11.68
C MET A 91 -8.29 21.37 12.93
N GLN A 92 -8.18 22.59 13.44
CA GLN A 92 -9.12 23.03 14.47
C GLN A 92 -10.56 23.01 13.93
N GLY A 93 -11.48 22.44 14.70
CA GLY A 93 -12.86 22.25 14.25
C GLY A 93 -13.80 21.78 15.35
N ASN A 94 -14.82 21.01 14.97
CA ASN A 94 -15.89 20.57 15.86
C ASN A 94 -16.06 19.03 15.89
N GLY A 95 -15.01 18.27 15.57
CA GLY A 95 -15.05 16.81 15.57
C GLY A 95 -15.63 16.19 14.30
N LYS A 96 -15.55 16.89 13.17
CA LYS A 96 -16.03 16.38 11.87
C LYS A 96 -15.02 15.40 11.28
N LEU A 97 -15.54 14.23 10.86
CA LEU A 97 -14.76 13.26 10.06
C LEU A 97 -15.17 13.36 8.58
N THR A 98 -14.20 13.58 7.73
CA THR A 98 -14.37 13.60 6.26
C THR A 98 -13.50 12.50 5.65
N VAL A 99 -14.04 11.76 4.68
CA VAL A 99 -13.33 10.69 3.97
C VAL A 99 -13.33 11.00 2.48
N SER A 100 -12.19 10.91 1.85
CA SER A 100 -11.98 11.11 0.40
C SER A 100 -11.15 9.99 -0.21
N GLY A 101 -11.14 9.90 -1.55
CA GLY A 101 -10.35 8.94 -2.30
C GLY A 101 -10.95 7.53 -2.44
N THR A 102 -12.09 7.26 -1.80
CA THR A 102 -12.81 5.99 -1.96
C THR A 102 -14.32 6.18 -2.01
N SER A 103 -14.99 5.36 -2.82
CA SER A 103 -16.45 5.22 -2.82
C SER A 103 -16.93 4.02 -2.00
N SER A 104 -16.03 3.08 -1.65
CA SER A 104 -16.37 1.86 -0.90
C SER A 104 -17.00 2.17 0.45
N ALA A 105 -18.16 1.56 0.71
CA ALA A 105 -18.84 1.65 2.00
C ALA A 105 -18.02 0.98 3.11
N GLU A 106 -17.39 -0.15 2.81
CA GLU A 106 -16.58 -0.93 3.75
C GLU A 106 -15.34 -0.15 4.20
N VAL A 107 -14.62 0.49 3.27
CA VAL A 107 -13.45 1.32 3.60
C VAL A 107 -13.87 2.52 4.46
N LYS A 108 -15.01 3.15 4.15
CA LYS A 108 -15.56 4.23 4.95
C LYS A 108 -15.98 3.76 6.35
N GLU A 109 -16.48 2.53 6.45
CA GLU A 109 -16.82 1.91 7.73
C GLU A 109 -15.58 1.62 8.57
N ASP A 110 -14.51 1.04 7.97
CA ASP A 110 -13.23 0.83 8.65
C ASP A 110 -12.68 2.13 9.24
N ILE A 111 -12.71 3.21 8.46
CA ILE A 111 -12.26 4.53 8.90
C ILE A 111 -13.13 5.05 10.05
N ARG A 112 -14.45 4.93 9.92
CA ARG A 112 -15.41 5.38 10.95
C ARG A 112 -15.27 4.59 12.24
N ASN A 113 -15.12 3.26 12.15
CA ASN A 113 -14.94 2.39 13.31
C ASN A 113 -13.64 2.73 14.04
N THR A 114 -12.56 2.94 13.31
CA THR A 114 -11.27 3.35 13.86
C THR A 114 -11.36 4.72 14.54
N TYR A 115 -11.97 5.69 13.90
CA TYR A 115 -12.19 7.02 14.47
C TYR A 115 -13.02 6.96 15.76
N ASN A 116 -14.13 6.20 15.76
CA ASN A 116 -14.99 6.03 16.92
C ASN A 116 -14.26 5.33 18.07
N TYR A 117 -13.40 4.34 17.76
CA TYR A 117 -12.58 3.69 18.78
C TYR A 117 -11.59 4.67 19.42
N ILE A 118 -10.87 5.47 18.63
CA ILE A 118 -9.96 6.49 19.17
C ILE A 118 -10.74 7.49 20.04
N ARG A 119 -11.90 7.96 19.56
CA ARG A 119 -12.75 8.92 20.27
C ARG A 119 -13.28 8.37 21.60
N ALA A 120 -13.69 7.12 21.64
CA ALA A 120 -14.16 6.47 22.85
C ALA A 120 -13.04 6.27 23.89
N ASN A 121 -11.79 6.20 23.44
CA ASN A 121 -10.62 5.94 24.26
C ASN A 121 -9.61 7.10 24.26
N GLU A 122 -10.06 8.33 24.03
CA GLU A 122 -9.20 9.52 23.94
C GLU A 122 -8.22 9.63 25.10
N SER A 123 -8.70 9.46 26.33
CA SER A 123 -7.89 9.63 27.55
C SER A 123 -6.71 8.65 27.64
N SER A 124 -6.83 7.49 27.05
CA SER A 124 -5.79 6.46 27.05
C SER A 124 -4.89 6.50 25.81
N ILE A 125 -5.43 6.93 24.66
CA ILE A 125 -4.70 6.95 23.40
C ILE A 125 -4.06 8.31 23.14
N LEU A 126 -4.82 9.38 23.39
CA LEU A 126 -4.36 10.75 23.20
C LEU A 126 -4.06 11.39 24.56
N SER A 127 -3.17 12.37 24.59
CA SER A 127 -2.94 13.15 25.79
C SER A 127 -4.15 14.07 26.08
N GLN A 128 -4.33 14.50 27.34
CA GLN A 128 -5.40 15.43 27.73
C GLN A 128 -5.41 16.76 26.94
N LYS A 129 -4.32 17.08 26.27
CA LYS A 129 -4.20 18.29 25.43
C LYS A 129 -4.84 18.13 24.06
N HIS A 130 -5.09 16.90 23.60
CA HIS A 130 -5.60 16.60 22.27
C HIS A 130 -6.98 15.94 22.38
N SER A 131 -8.00 16.63 21.94
CA SER A 131 -9.36 16.08 21.86
C SER A 131 -9.86 16.11 20.43
N LEU A 132 -10.35 14.96 19.95
CA LEU A 132 -10.93 14.84 18.61
C LEU A 132 -12.20 15.70 18.45
N MET A 133 -12.85 16.06 19.55
CA MET A 133 -14.01 16.96 19.52
C MET A 133 -13.65 18.39 19.10
N ARG A 134 -12.38 18.77 19.18
CA ARG A 134 -11.88 20.09 18.77
C ARG A 134 -11.11 20.05 17.47
N LEU A 135 -11.06 18.89 16.81
CA LEU A 135 -10.33 18.68 15.58
C LEU A 135 -11.26 18.13 14.50
N ASP A 136 -11.28 18.77 13.35
CA ASP A 136 -11.82 18.19 12.14
C ASP A 136 -10.74 17.32 11.50
N ILE A 137 -11.11 16.10 11.12
CA ILE A 137 -10.19 15.12 10.55
C ILE A 137 -10.62 14.81 9.14
N THR A 138 -9.69 14.93 8.20
CA THR A 138 -9.86 14.46 6.83
C THR A 138 -8.93 13.30 6.58
N VAL A 139 -9.50 12.17 6.18
CA VAL A 139 -8.78 10.96 5.77
C VAL A 139 -8.88 10.81 4.27
N GLN A 140 -7.75 10.78 3.60
CA GLN A 140 -7.65 10.49 2.17
C GLN A 140 -7.05 9.10 1.97
N VAL A 141 -7.66 8.33 1.09
CA VAL A 141 -7.22 6.98 0.71
C VAL A 141 -6.84 7.00 -0.76
N THR A 142 -5.59 6.66 -1.07
CA THR A 142 -5.06 6.64 -2.44
C THR A 142 -4.52 5.26 -2.76
N ALA A 143 -5.00 4.62 -3.82
CA ALA A 143 -4.38 3.41 -4.32
C ALA A 143 -3.12 3.78 -5.12
N LEU A 144 -1.97 3.29 -4.66
CA LEU A 144 -0.71 3.37 -5.42
C LEU A 144 -0.64 2.23 -6.44
N LEU A 145 -1.16 1.05 -6.05
CA LEU A 145 -1.37 -0.10 -6.93
C LEU A 145 -2.74 -0.71 -6.60
N GLY A 146 -3.45 -1.19 -7.63
CA GLY A 146 -4.75 -1.82 -7.46
C GLY A 146 -5.90 -0.83 -7.27
N THR A 147 -6.72 -1.03 -6.25
CA THR A 147 -7.98 -0.29 -6.04
C THR A 147 -8.17 0.19 -4.60
N THR A 148 -8.94 1.26 -4.41
CA THR A 148 -9.39 1.75 -3.09
C THR A 148 -10.70 1.10 -2.62
N GLN A 149 -11.18 0.06 -3.30
CA GLN A 149 -12.47 -0.59 -2.99
C GLN A 149 -12.35 -1.69 -1.92
N VAL A 150 -11.18 -1.86 -1.33
CA VAL A 150 -10.83 -2.99 -0.47
C VAL A 150 -10.73 -2.57 0.99
N SER A 151 -11.38 -3.30 1.89
CA SER A 151 -11.37 -3.08 3.34
C SER A 151 -10.12 -3.61 4.05
N GLY A 152 -10.04 -3.39 5.36
CA GLY A 152 -8.95 -3.89 6.20
C GLY A 152 -7.80 -2.89 6.38
N ILE A 153 -8.09 -1.58 6.32
CA ILE A 153 -7.10 -0.50 6.48
C ILE A 153 -7.09 0.13 7.88
N GLY A 154 -7.94 -0.33 8.81
CA GLY A 154 -8.17 0.31 10.10
C GLY A 154 -6.91 0.54 10.92
N SER A 155 -5.96 -0.40 10.94
CA SER A 155 -4.70 -0.23 11.70
C SER A 155 -3.82 0.88 11.12
N ALA A 156 -3.78 1.03 9.79
CA ALA A 156 -3.06 2.11 9.14
C ALA A 156 -3.73 3.47 9.39
N VAL A 157 -5.07 3.51 9.32
CA VAL A 157 -5.86 4.70 9.65
C VAL A 157 -5.65 5.11 11.10
N PHE A 158 -5.63 4.16 12.04
CA PHE A 158 -5.34 4.42 13.44
C PHE A 158 -3.98 5.12 13.62
N ALA A 159 -2.93 4.52 13.04
CA ALA A 159 -1.58 5.07 13.13
C ALA A 159 -1.48 6.46 12.47
N ALA A 160 -2.13 6.66 11.32
CA ALA A 160 -2.16 7.92 10.61
C ALA A 160 -2.91 9.02 11.40
N ILE A 161 -4.07 8.72 11.99
CA ILE A 161 -4.79 9.68 12.84
C ILE A 161 -3.94 10.07 14.05
N VAL A 162 -3.40 9.10 14.78
CA VAL A 162 -2.56 9.36 15.96
C VAL A 162 -1.31 10.17 15.59
N SER A 163 -0.66 9.81 14.50
CA SER A 163 0.49 10.54 13.94
C SER A 163 0.15 12.01 13.64
N SER A 164 -0.97 12.26 12.96
CA SER A 164 -1.44 13.61 12.61
C SER A 164 -1.79 14.43 13.85
N VAL A 165 -2.52 13.84 14.81
CA VAL A 165 -2.92 14.53 16.07
C VAL A 165 -1.72 14.94 16.91
N PHE A 166 -0.68 14.09 16.98
CA PHE A 166 0.54 14.42 17.72
C PHE A 166 1.55 15.25 16.92
N GLY A 167 1.32 15.47 15.62
CA GLY A 167 2.27 16.14 14.73
C GLY A 167 3.60 15.40 14.64
N ARG A 168 3.59 14.06 14.74
CA ARG A 168 4.80 13.22 14.71
C ARG A 168 4.77 12.27 13.53
N ASN A 169 5.87 12.25 12.79
CA ASN A 169 6.04 11.37 11.65
C ASN A 169 6.10 9.91 12.10
N LEU A 170 5.50 9.02 11.31
CA LEU A 170 5.77 7.59 11.40
C LEU A 170 7.19 7.29 10.89
N LYS A 171 7.69 6.11 11.23
CA LYS A 171 9.01 5.68 10.72
C LYS A 171 8.98 5.59 9.18
N PRO A 172 10.05 6.01 8.49
CA PRO A 172 10.14 5.83 7.04
C PRO A 172 10.01 4.36 6.63
N ALA A 173 9.51 4.13 5.43
CA ALA A 173 9.32 2.80 4.86
C ALA A 173 8.51 1.84 5.77
N LEU A 174 7.54 2.37 6.53
CA LEU A 174 6.66 1.59 7.39
C LEU A 174 5.38 1.20 6.66
N GLY A 175 5.11 -0.11 6.57
CA GLY A 175 3.85 -0.69 6.15
C GLY A 175 3.07 -1.23 7.35
N ILE A 176 1.79 -0.92 7.47
CA ILE A 176 0.94 -1.40 8.57
C ILE A 176 -0.19 -2.23 7.99
N ILE A 177 -0.26 -3.50 8.38
CA ILE A 177 -1.28 -4.45 7.93
C ILE A 177 -2.21 -4.79 9.09
N GLY A 178 -3.50 -4.81 8.82
CA GLY A 178 -4.52 -5.24 9.77
C GLY A 178 -5.70 -4.28 9.85
N ASN A 179 -6.73 -4.73 10.55
CA ASN A 179 -7.90 -3.93 10.82
C ASN A 179 -8.12 -3.81 12.34
N ILE A 180 -8.88 -2.83 12.74
CA ILE A 180 -9.26 -2.60 14.15
C ILE A 180 -10.76 -2.70 14.25
N SER A 181 -11.25 -3.58 15.15
CA SER A 181 -12.66 -3.63 15.48
C SER A 181 -13.08 -2.39 16.28
N ILE A 182 -14.37 -2.11 16.33
CA ILE A 182 -14.92 -1.02 17.13
C ILE A 182 -14.56 -1.12 18.62
N GLY A 183 -14.29 -2.33 19.11
CA GLY A 183 -13.83 -2.59 20.48
C GLY A 183 -12.30 -2.50 20.65
N GLY A 184 -11.54 -2.21 19.59
CA GLY A 184 -10.07 -2.07 19.64
C GLY A 184 -9.28 -3.38 19.45
N ALA A 185 -9.95 -4.49 19.17
CA ALA A 185 -9.24 -5.73 18.87
C ALA A 185 -8.63 -5.67 17.47
N ILE A 186 -7.38 -6.14 17.35
CA ILE A 186 -6.73 -6.29 16.05
C ILE A 186 -7.36 -7.47 15.32
N VAL A 187 -7.93 -7.22 14.17
CA VAL A 187 -8.50 -8.25 13.29
C VAL A 187 -7.41 -8.76 12.35
N ARG A 188 -7.28 -10.08 12.30
CA ARG A 188 -6.28 -10.75 11.46
C ARG A 188 -6.55 -10.44 9.99
N ALA A 189 -5.50 -10.03 9.28
CA ALA A 189 -5.56 -9.83 7.85
C ALA A 189 -5.60 -11.19 7.11
N THR A 190 -6.45 -11.30 6.11
CA THR A 190 -6.43 -12.41 5.13
C THR A 190 -5.25 -12.24 4.18
N ASN A 191 -4.76 -13.33 3.58
CA ASN A 191 -3.66 -13.34 2.60
C ASN A 191 -2.46 -12.50 3.08
N PHE A 192 -2.05 -12.74 4.34
CA PHE A 192 -1.03 -11.93 5.01
C PHE A 192 0.32 -11.96 4.28
N SER A 193 0.74 -13.13 3.76
CA SER A 193 1.99 -13.28 3.02
C SER A 193 2.04 -12.37 1.79
N ASP A 194 0.96 -12.36 1.00
CA ASP A 194 0.90 -11.57 -0.25
C ASP A 194 0.93 -10.07 0.03
N ARG A 195 0.28 -9.64 1.12
CA ARG A 195 0.33 -8.24 1.57
C ARG A 195 1.73 -7.83 2.01
N VAL A 196 2.44 -8.71 2.73
CA VAL A 196 3.83 -8.46 3.15
C VAL A 196 4.75 -8.41 1.94
N SER A 197 4.61 -9.35 1.00
CA SER A 197 5.39 -9.38 -0.24
C SER A 197 5.19 -8.08 -1.03
N LEU A 198 3.92 -7.66 -1.24
CA LEU A 198 3.62 -6.42 -1.95
C LEU A 198 4.26 -5.19 -1.28
N LEU A 199 4.18 -5.07 0.04
CA LEU A 199 4.80 -3.97 0.77
C LEU A 199 6.33 -4.00 0.63
N SER A 200 6.95 -5.17 0.80
CA SER A 200 8.40 -5.35 0.69
C SER A 200 8.92 -5.03 -0.71
N GLU A 201 8.26 -5.52 -1.75
CA GLU A 201 8.61 -5.28 -3.15
C GLU A 201 8.52 -3.80 -3.53
N ASN A 202 7.66 -3.05 -2.85
CA ASN A 202 7.47 -1.61 -3.08
C ASN A 202 8.25 -0.71 -2.12
N GLY A 203 9.16 -1.27 -1.34
CA GLY A 203 10.12 -0.51 -0.55
C GLY A 203 9.82 -0.44 0.94
N ALA A 204 8.82 -1.15 1.48
CA ALA A 204 8.64 -1.26 2.93
C ALA A 204 9.80 -2.04 3.55
N LYS A 205 10.32 -1.50 4.64
CA LYS A 205 11.43 -2.10 5.41
C LYS A 205 11.03 -2.50 6.83
N ARG A 206 9.81 -2.13 7.21
CA ARG A 206 9.26 -2.33 8.55
C ARG A 206 7.75 -2.52 8.48
#